data_8357c217c7817f11e2abc508da4c4d7d
#
_entry.id   8357c217c7817f11e2abc508da4c4d7d
#
_cell.length_a   1.000
_cell.length_b   1.000
_cell.length_c   1.000
_cell.angle_alpha   90.00
_cell.angle_beta   90.00
_cell.angle_gamma   90.00
#
_symmetry.space_group_name_H-M   'P 1'
#
loop_
_entity.id
_entity.type
_entity.pdbx_description
1 polymer ?
#
loop_
_entity_poly.entity_id
_entity_poly.type
_entity_poly.pdbx_seq_one_letter_code
_entity_poly.pdbx_strand_id
1 'polypeptide(L)'
;MNQPRTVHCKKLGKDLPGLPFKPFPNELGQQIYDHVSREAWQMWLKESPRYINTYRLDLQSKEGRDFLEKQMKIFFGFEEGDLAETAFTPRES
;
A
#
# COMPACT_ATOMS: atom_id res chain seq x y z
N MET A 1 -18.02 22.07 5.57
CA MET A 1 -17.56 21.44 5.12
C MET A 1 -16.83 20.58 5.80
N ASN A 2 -16.60 19.70 5.38
CA ASN A 2 -15.96 18.67 6.05
C ASN A 2 -14.49 18.76 5.94
N GLN A 3 -13.84 18.69 7.08
CA GLN A 3 -12.42 18.59 7.07
C GLN A 3 -12.02 17.18 6.84
N PRO A 4 -10.98 16.94 6.07
CA PRO A 4 -10.51 15.57 5.93
C PRO A 4 -10.05 15.06 7.29
N ARG A 5 -10.29 13.80 7.52
CA ARG A 5 -9.83 13.13 8.71
C ARG A 5 -8.30 13.08 8.65
N THR A 6 -7.65 13.32 9.78
CA THR A 6 -6.18 13.29 9.84
C THR A 6 -5.75 12.03 10.55
N VAL A 7 -4.73 11.39 10.00
CA VAL A 7 -4.16 10.20 10.63
C VAL A 7 -2.66 10.39 10.74
N HIS A 8 -2.04 9.72 11.70
CA HIS A 8 -0.60 9.68 11.75
C HIS A 8 -0.14 8.60 10.79
N CYS A 9 0.42 9.02 9.68
CA CYS A 9 0.75 8.08 8.61
C CYS A 9 1.94 7.23 8.98
N LYS A 10 1.75 5.93 9.02
CA LYS A 10 2.81 5.02 9.39
C LYS A 10 3.92 5.01 8.35
N LYS A 11 3.56 5.18 7.09
CA LYS A 11 4.54 5.19 6.00
C LYS A 11 5.39 6.45 6.01
N LEU A 12 4.76 7.60 6.19
CA LEU A 12 5.45 8.88 6.04
C LEU A 12 5.84 9.50 7.37
N GLY A 13 5.36 8.96 8.47
CA GLY A 13 5.80 9.38 9.79
C GLY A 13 5.31 10.74 10.23
N LYS A 14 4.20 11.20 9.70
CA LYS A 14 3.66 12.50 10.09
C LYS A 14 2.15 12.48 9.93
N ASP A 15 1.51 13.50 10.50
CA ASP A 15 0.06 13.62 10.45
C ASP A 15 -0.35 14.17 9.09
N LEU A 16 -1.22 13.47 8.42
CA LEU A 16 -1.66 13.82 7.07
C LEU A 16 -3.12 13.44 6.91
N PRO A 17 -3.79 14.01 5.91
CA PRO A 17 -5.18 13.63 5.66
C PRO A 17 -5.30 12.13 5.37
N GLY A 18 -6.30 11.51 5.95
CA GLY A 18 -6.53 10.09 5.76
C GLY A 18 -7.37 9.80 4.55
N LEU A 19 -7.64 8.51 4.36
CA LEU A 19 -8.48 8.07 3.26
C LEU A 19 -9.94 8.40 3.56
N PRO A 20 -10.73 8.61 2.50
CA PRO A 20 -12.17 8.89 2.71
C PRO A 20 -12.97 7.67 3.11
N PHE A 21 -12.46 6.46 2.87
CA PHE A 21 -13.15 5.23 3.24
C PHE A 21 -12.14 4.10 3.28
N LYS A 22 -12.55 2.98 3.85
CA LYS A 22 -11.69 1.80 3.92
C LYS A 22 -11.48 1.24 2.52
N PRO A 23 -10.24 0.95 2.14
CA PRO A 23 -9.99 0.38 0.82
C PRO A 23 -10.42 -1.08 0.70
N PHE A 24 -10.49 -1.80 1.82
CA PHE A 24 -10.92 -3.18 1.82
C PHE A 24 -11.87 -3.42 2.99
N PRO A 25 -12.82 -4.33 2.85
CA PRO A 25 -13.77 -4.60 3.94
C PRO A 25 -13.24 -5.66 4.91
N ASN A 26 -12.00 -5.53 5.34
CA ASN A 26 -11.41 -6.50 6.24
C ASN A 26 -10.48 -5.77 7.20
N GLU A 27 -9.79 -6.54 8.03
CA GLU A 27 -8.93 -5.97 9.04
C GLU A 27 -7.80 -5.16 8.44
N LEU A 28 -7.21 -5.64 7.35
CA LEU A 28 -6.15 -4.88 6.68
C LEU A 28 -6.68 -3.54 6.19
N GLY A 29 -7.89 -3.52 5.64
CA GLY A 29 -8.50 -2.28 5.21
C GLY A 29 -8.69 -1.32 6.36
N GLN A 30 -9.05 -1.83 7.53
CA GLN A 30 -9.21 -0.99 8.71
C GLN A 30 -7.87 -0.41 9.14
N GLN A 31 -6.82 -1.22 9.14
CA GLN A 31 -5.49 -0.75 9.50
C GLN A 31 -5.02 0.35 8.55
N ILE A 32 -5.26 0.17 7.28
CA ILE A 32 -4.87 1.18 6.29
C ILE A 32 -5.68 2.46 6.52
N TYR A 33 -6.96 2.32 6.75
CA TYR A 33 -7.82 3.46 7.00
C TYR A 33 -7.34 4.25 8.23
N ASP A 34 -6.91 3.55 9.27
CA ASP A 34 -6.52 4.18 10.52
C ASP A 34 -5.12 4.76 10.50
N HIS A 35 -4.21 4.18 9.71
CA HIS A 35 -2.78 4.48 9.84
C HIS A 35 -2.08 4.86 8.55
N VAL A 36 -2.78 4.97 7.45
CA VAL A 36 -2.17 5.30 6.18
C VAL A 36 -2.84 6.54 5.61
N SER A 37 -2.03 7.52 5.24
CA SER A 37 -2.58 8.76 4.68
C SER A 37 -3.00 8.54 3.23
N ARG A 38 -3.80 9.47 2.74
CA ARG A 38 -4.18 9.47 1.33
C ARG A 38 -2.93 9.53 0.45
N GLU A 39 -1.95 10.34 0.85
CA GLU A 39 -0.74 10.49 0.07
C GLU A 39 0.03 9.18 -0.02
N ALA A 40 0.17 8.46 1.10
CA ALA A 40 0.87 7.19 1.09
C ALA A 40 0.10 6.15 0.27
N TRP A 41 -1.22 6.17 0.33
CA TRP A 41 -2.03 5.26 -0.46
C TRP A 41 -1.82 5.52 -1.96
N GLN A 42 -1.73 6.79 -2.36
CA GLN A 42 -1.43 7.13 -3.75
C GLN A 42 -0.08 6.59 -4.18
N MET A 43 0.91 6.63 -3.28
CA MET A 43 2.21 6.06 -3.57
C MET A 43 2.11 4.56 -3.86
N TRP A 44 1.31 3.85 -3.05
CA TRP A 44 1.12 2.42 -3.27
C TRP A 44 0.43 2.15 -4.61
N LEU A 45 -0.53 2.97 -4.97
CA LEU A 45 -1.22 2.80 -6.24
C LEU A 45 -0.28 2.95 -7.43
N LYS A 46 0.79 3.72 -7.27
CA LYS A 46 1.80 3.83 -8.31
C LYS A 46 2.77 2.66 -8.32
N GLU A 47 3.03 2.09 -7.14
CA GLU A 47 3.98 1.01 -7.04
C GLU A 47 3.39 -0.35 -7.36
N SER A 48 2.12 -0.55 -7.02
CA SER A 48 1.54 -1.88 -7.14
C SER A 48 1.56 -2.44 -8.56
N PRO A 49 1.35 -1.64 -9.63
CA PRO A 49 1.42 -2.21 -10.97
C PRO A 49 2.79 -2.79 -11.31
N ARG A 50 3.83 -2.30 -10.70
CA ARG A 50 5.17 -2.84 -10.95
C ARG A 50 5.29 -4.27 -10.48
N TYR A 51 4.71 -4.57 -9.31
CA TYR A 51 4.72 -5.94 -8.81
C TYR A 51 3.86 -6.84 -9.68
N ILE A 52 2.69 -6.33 -10.06
CA ILE A 52 1.78 -7.11 -10.88
C ILE A 52 2.44 -7.47 -12.20
N ASN A 53 3.12 -6.52 -12.83
CA ASN A 53 3.75 -6.76 -14.11
C ASN A 53 5.00 -7.62 -14.00
N THR A 54 5.83 -7.36 -12.99
CA THR A 54 7.08 -8.08 -12.83
C THR A 54 6.85 -9.56 -12.55
N TYR A 55 5.88 -9.85 -11.70
CA TYR A 55 5.63 -11.22 -11.28
C TYR A 55 4.43 -11.84 -11.96
N ARG A 56 3.82 -11.10 -12.89
CA ARG A 56 2.67 -11.59 -13.65
C ARG A 56 1.59 -12.14 -12.73
N LEU A 57 1.25 -11.33 -11.74
CA LEU A 57 0.34 -11.76 -10.71
C LEU A 57 -1.06 -11.91 -11.27
N ASP A 58 -1.69 -13.04 -10.92
CA ASP A 58 -3.09 -13.25 -11.23
C ASP A 58 -3.87 -12.82 -10.00
N LEU A 59 -4.50 -11.67 -10.09
CA LEU A 59 -5.20 -11.12 -8.93
C LEU A 59 -6.49 -11.85 -8.62
N GLN A 60 -6.88 -12.81 -9.47
CA GLN A 60 -7.98 -13.68 -9.14
C GLN A 60 -7.53 -14.91 -8.39
N SER A 61 -6.24 -15.20 -8.36
CA SER A 61 -5.74 -16.31 -7.59
C SER A 61 -5.41 -15.86 -6.19
N LYS A 62 -5.49 -16.79 -5.25
CA LYS A 62 -5.16 -16.49 -3.87
C LYS A 62 -3.68 -16.15 -3.74
N GLU A 63 -2.83 -16.88 -4.45
CA GLU A 63 -1.39 -16.65 -4.37
C GLU A 63 -1.02 -15.24 -4.84
N GLY A 64 -1.62 -14.81 -5.95
CA GLY A 64 -1.33 -13.49 -6.47
C GLY A 64 -1.75 -12.39 -5.52
N ARG A 65 -2.96 -12.53 -4.96
CA ARG A 65 -3.45 -11.55 -4.02
C ARG A 65 -2.62 -11.53 -2.73
N ASP A 66 -2.26 -12.72 -2.24
CA ASP A 66 -1.47 -12.81 -1.01
C ASP A 66 -0.09 -12.19 -1.20
N PHE A 67 0.52 -12.42 -2.35
CA PHE A 67 1.82 -11.83 -2.62
C PHE A 67 1.74 -10.31 -2.60
N LEU A 68 0.76 -9.76 -3.31
CA LEU A 68 0.62 -8.31 -3.39
C LEU A 68 0.27 -7.72 -2.03
N GLU A 69 -0.58 -8.42 -1.28
CA GLU A 69 -0.95 -7.95 0.05
C GLU A 69 0.25 -7.91 0.98
N LYS A 70 1.13 -8.90 0.88
CA LYS A 70 2.33 -8.91 1.70
C LYS A 70 3.23 -7.72 1.36
N GLN A 71 3.38 -7.43 0.06
CA GLN A 71 4.18 -6.27 -0.34
C GLN A 71 3.56 -4.99 0.18
N MET A 72 2.24 -4.89 0.15
CA MET A 72 1.54 -3.73 0.66
C MET A 72 1.82 -3.53 2.15
N LYS A 73 1.77 -4.62 2.93
CA LYS A 73 2.02 -4.53 4.37
C LYS A 73 3.43 -4.06 4.66
N ILE A 74 4.41 -4.57 3.91
CA ILE A 74 5.79 -4.16 4.09
C ILE A 74 5.94 -2.69 3.67
N PHE A 75 5.33 -2.32 2.55
CA PHE A 75 5.42 -0.96 2.03
C PHE A 75 4.92 0.06 3.05
N PHE A 76 3.83 -0.24 3.72
CA PHE A 76 3.25 0.69 4.70
C PHE A 76 3.84 0.53 6.10
N GLY A 77 4.65 -0.50 6.32
CA GLY A 77 5.28 -0.68 7.62
C GLY A 77 4.48 -1.51 8.60
N PHE A 78 3.45 -2.21 8.15
CA PHE A 78 2.69 -3.10 9.03
C PHE A 78 3.38 -4.42 9.25
N GLU A 79 4.34 -4.75 8.41
CA GLU A 79 5.07 -6.01 8.50
C GLU A 79 6.52 -5.72 8.17
N GLU A 80 7.44 -6.35 8.88
CA GLU A 80 8.85 -6.18 8.60
C GLU A 80 9.27 -7.10 7.47
N GLY A 81 10.25 -6.65 6.72
CA GLY A 81 10.76 -7.43 5.60
C GLY A 81 11.19 -6.53 4.48
N ASP A 82 11.71 -7.13 3.44
CA ASP A 82 12.16 -6.39 2.27
C ASP A 82 11.12 -6.51 1.17
N LEU A 83 10.89 -5.39 0.49
CA LEU A 83 10.00 -5.42 -0.67
C LEU A 83 10.64 -6.25 -1.76
N ALA A 84 9.80 -6.98 -2.49
CA ALA A 84 10.26 -7.73 -3.63
C ALA A 84 10.77 -6.77 -4.70
N GLU A 85 11.76 -7.21 -5.45
CA GLU A 85 12.30 -6.39 -6.51
C GLU A 85 11.39 -6.46 -7.73
N THR A 86 11.33 -5.34 -8.43
CA THR A 86 10.53 -5.30 -9.65
C THR A 86 11.47 -5.24 -10.84
N ALA A 87 10.97 -5.65 -12.00
CA ALA A 87 11.77 -5.65 -13.21
C ALA A 87 12.23 -4.26 -13.59
N PHE A 88 11.42 -3.26 -13.28
CA PHE A 88 11.81 -1.89 -13.54
C PHE A 88 12.45 -1.32 -12.30
N THR A 89 13.69 -0.91 -12.41
CA THR A 89 14.34 -0.24 -11.31
C THR A 89 14.69 1.16 -11.74
N PRO A 90 14.35 2.15 -10.97
CA PRO A 90 14.61 3.52 -11.39
C PRO A 90 16.07 3.90 -11.36
N ARG A 91 16.91 3.03 -10.95
CA ARG A 91 18.19 3.33 -10.92
C ARG A 91 18.82 3.40 -12.06
N GLU A 92 18.84 3.44 -12.53
CA GLU A 92 19.32 3.39 -13.38
C GLU A 92 19.84 3.60 -13.80
N SER A 93 20.02 3.86 -13.70
CA SER A 93 20.49 3.84 -14.11
C SER A 93 20.93 4.01 -14.42
#